data_781f9f99ba080a854fb2049591201d5d
#
_entry.id   781f9f99ba080a854fb2049591201d5d
#
_cell.length_a   1.000
_cell.length_b   1.000
_cell.length_c   1.000
_cell.angle_alpha   90.00
_cell.angle_beta   90.00
_cell.angle_gamma   90.00
#
_symmetry.space_group_name_H-M   'P 1'
#
loop_
_entity.id
_entity.type
_entity.pdbx_description
1 polymer ?
#
loop_
_entity_poly.entity_id
_entity_poly.type
_entity_poly.pdbx_seq_one_letter_code
_entity_poly.pdbx_strand_id
1 'polypeptide(L)'
;NAAGNRKSVYTEELAVQYKFPLIRLHEGGGGSVAGPSKEKKGYGGDPVFSKSRFKAVATSLKTIPVISAALGPVAGLPASRFVASHFRIMTKKTAQILVAGPAVVSRAFGKDFTKEELGGSDIHKINGVVDNVAENEMDAFEQIKKFLSFMPQNIHEAPDRKDNDDPIDRIDEKLESIIPKDRKKTYEMREIIKSISDNNDFFEMTNFYGRGIITGFIRLNGYSAGVFANDSNFYAGSMTADNAIKTSRFIKLCDQFNIPIISLVDEPGFLIGPEAEKDATILHGTEAVLSAVDSSVPWCSVLIRKSFGVGSAAHFGPESYVLAWPSSEAGPLPLEGGIAIAFGKEIAQAEDPEAKRKEIEEKLSKSQSPFPRAEAFSVHEIIDPKETRKYLCSWIDKVQTSLLTNIQNP
;
A
#
# COMPACT_ATOMS: atom_id res chain seq x y z
N ASN A 1 23.11 -26.20 3.62
CA ASN A 1 24.54 -26.48 3.68
C ASN A 1 25.33 -25.26 3.18
N ALA A 2 26.68 -25.26 3.31
CA ALA A 2 27.53 -24.13 2.93
C ALA A 2 27.43 -23.82 1.42
N ALA A 3 27.31 -24.82 0.56
CA ALA A 3 27.16 -24.66 -0.88
C ALA A 3 25.83 -23.97 -1.25
N GLY A 4 24.72 -24.38 -0.62
CA GLY A 4 23.43 -23.74 -0.84
C GLY A 4 23.42 -22.25 -0.45
N ASN A 5 24.04 -21.92 0.68
CA ASN A 5 24.19 -20.52 1.09
C ASN A 5 25.02 -19.68 0.12
N ARG A 6 26.13 -20.24 -0.42
CA ARG A 6 26.94 -19.54 -1.43
C ARG A 6 26.16 -19.32 -2.73
N LYS A 7 25.44 -20.34 -3.19
CA LYS A 7 24.58 -20.23 -4.40
C LYS A 7 23.54 -19.14 -4.23
N SER A 8 22.86 -19.06 -3.06
CA SER A 8 21.88 -18.02 -2.82
C SER A 8 22.45 -16.61 -2.87
N VAL A 9 23.62 -16.39 -2.23
CA VAL A 9 24.29 -15.06 -2.28
C VAL A 9 24.73 -14.75 -3.71
N TYR A 10 25.35 -15.70 -4.39
CA TYR A 10 25.79 -15.54 -5.78
C TYR A 10 24.63 -15.20 -6.73
N THR A 11 23.47 -15.86 -6.56
CA THR A 11 22.28 -15.58 -7.39
C THR A 11 21.78 -14.15 -7.17
N GLU A 12 21.80 -13.65 -5.93
CA GLU A 12 21.44 -12.26 -5.63
C GLU A 12 22.43 -11.26 -6.25
N GLU A 13 23.74 -11.52 -6.12
CA GLU A 13 24.77 -10.69 -6.73
C GLU A 13 24.65 -10.69 -8.26
N LEU A 14 24.37 -11.85 -8.86
CA LEU A 14 24.17 -11.99 -10.31
C LEU A 14 22.93 -11.21 -10.78
N ALA A 15 21.79 -11.30 -10.07
CA ALA A 15 20.58 -10.56 -10.40
C ALA A 15 20.81 -9.04 -10.37
N VAL A 16 21.56 -8.55 -9.37
CA VAL A 16 21.94 -7.13 -9.28
C VAL A 16 22.90 -6.75 -10.41
N GLN A 17 23.89 -7.58 -10.72
CA GLN A 17 24.86 -7.34 -11.79
C GLN A 17 24.18 -7.18 -13.16
N TYR A 18 23.21 -8.04 -13.45
CA TYR A 18 22.48 -8.01 -14.71
C TYR A 18 21.19 -7.17 -14.64
N LYS A 19 20.88 -6.59 -13.47
CA LYS A 19 19.69 -5.74 -13.25
C LYS A 19 18.36 -6.45 -13.58
N PHE A 20 18.23 -7.73 -13.23
CA PHE A 20 17.02 -8.53 -13.41
C PHE A 20 16.22 -8.63 -12.12
N PRO A 21 14.88 -8.65 -12.19
CA PRO A 21 14.04 -9.00 -11.05
C PRO A 21 14.43 -10.34 -10.44
N LEU A 22 14.34 -10.45 -9.11
CA LEU A 22 14.69 -11.66 -8.38
C LEU A 22 13.44 -12.30 -7.77
N ILE A 23 13.19 -13.56 -8.12
CA ILE A 23 12.15 -14.39 -7.50
C ILE A 23 12.81 -15.41 -6.59
N ARG A 24 12.44 -15.41 -5.32
CA ARG A 24 12.87 -16.38 -4.31
C ARG A 24 11.73 -17.32 -3.99
N LEU A 25 11.91 -18.60 -4.28
CA LEU A 25 10.98 -19.66 -3.88
C LEU A 25 11.50 -20.29 -2.59
N HIS A 26 10.72 -20.24 -1.52
CA HIS A 26 11.11 -20.67 -0.19
C HIS A 26 10.36 -21.94 0.23
N GLU A 27 11.16 -22.95 0.59
CA GLU A 27 10.71 -24.14 1.28
C GLU A 27 11.85 -24.67 2.15
N GLY A 28 11.53 -25.12 3.35
CA GLY A 28 12.49 -25.62 4.31
C GLY A 28 13.02 -24.57 5.26
N GLY A 29 13.65 -24.96 6.32
CA GLY A 29 13.95 -24.03 7.34
C GLY A 29 15.06 -24.36 8.31
N GLY A 30 15.44 -23.32 9.01
CA GLY A 30 16.18 -23.36 10.25
C GLY A 30 17.65 -23.78 10.14
N GLY A 31 18.32 -23.64 11.27
CA GLY A 31 19.65 -24.17 11.50
C GLY A 31 19.58 -25.63 11.92
N SER A 32 20.54 -26.45 11.48
CA SER A 32 20.72 -27.80 11.99
C SER A 32 21.29 -27.73 13.40
N VAL A 33 20.67 -28.45 14.35
CA VAL A 33 21.15 -28.65 15.72
C VAL A 33 22.21 -29.76 15.77
N ALA A 34 22.40 -30.51 14.68
CA ALA A 34 23.51 -31.44 14.55
C ALA A 34 24.81 -30.65 14.58
N GLY A 35 25.60 -30.87 15.59
CA GLY A 35 26.85 -30.15 15.81
C GLY A 35 27.79 -30.15 14.60
N PRO A 36 28.77 -29.26 14.54
CA PRO A 36 29.72 -29.22 13.44
C PRO A 36 30.41 -30.59 13.37
N SER A 37 30.41 -31.17 12.17
CA SER A 37 31.26 -32.34 11.94
C SER A 37 32.66 -31.96 12.37
N LYS A 38 33.37 -32.84 13.07
CA LYS A 38 34.69 -32.58 13.67
C LYS A 38 35.77 -32.05 12.68
N GLU A 39 35.44 -31.96 11.41
CA GLU A 39 36.35 -31.54 10.33
C GLU A 39 36.22 -30.07 9.85
N LYS A 40 35.29 -29.27 10.35
CA LYS A 40 35.17 -27.87 9.92
C LYS A 40 35.34 -26.91 11.08
N LYS A 41 36.57 -26.54 11.39
CA LYS A 41 36.96 -25.34 12.13
C LYS A 41 36.60 -24.08 11.31
N GLY A 42 35.33 -23.75 11.19
CA GLY A 42 34.87 -22.51 10.60
C GLY A 42 33.80 -21.95 11.53
N TYR A 43 34.06 -20.88 12.19
CA TYR A 43 33.08 -20.14 12.97
C TYR A 43 32.08 -19.52 11.98
N GLY A 44 30.94 -20.20 11.79
CA GLY A 44 29.85 -19.63 11.03
C GLY A 44 29.30 -18.41 11.76
N GLY A 45 29.43 -17.24 11.15
CA GLY A 45 28.88 -16.00 11.72
C GLY A 45 29.91 -15.07 12.36
N ASP A 46 31.21 -15.25 12.06
CA ASP A 46 32.24 -14.28 12.51
C ASP A 46 32.06 -12.94 11.76
N PRO A 47 31.62 -11.86 12.42
CA PRO A 47 31.38 -10.57 11.77
C PRO A 47 32.67 -9.86 11.35
N VAL A 48 33.83 -10.25 11.89
CA VAL A 48 35.13 -9.62 11.59
C VAL A 48 35.67 -10.11 10.26
N PHE A 49 35.61 -11.41 9.99
CA PHE A 49 36.24 -12.03 8.81
C PHE A 49 35.23 -12.45 7.72
N SER A 50 33.93 -12.40 8.00
CA SER A 50 32.90 -12.79 7.03
C SER A 50 32.04 -11.61 6.63
N LYS A 51 31.90 -11.35 5.33
CA LYS A 51 30.90 -10.40 4.83
C LYS A 51 29.50 -10.83 5.30
N SER A 52 28.71 -9.86 5.75
CA SER A 52 27.30 -10.12 6.10
C SER A 52 26.55 -10.72 4.90
N ARG A 53 25.86 -11.83 5.13
CA ARG A 53 25.01 -12.49 4.12
C ARG A 53 23.85 -11.62 3.68
N PHE A 54 23.43 -10.67 4.52
CA PHE A 54 22.37 -9.70 4.22
C PHE A 54 22.84 -8.53 3.35
N LYS A 55 24.15 -8.41 3.06
CA LYS A 55 24.63 -7.35 2.16
C LYS A 55 24.06 -7.52 0.75
N ALA A 56 24.09 -8.73 0.18
CA ALA A 56 23.49 -9.01 -1.11
C ALA A 56 21.97 -8.79 -1.11
N VAL A 57 21.29 -9.23 -0.04
CA VAL A 57 19.84 -8.97 0.16
C VAL A 57 19.54 -7.47 0.13
N ALA A 58 20.28 -6.68 0.93
CA ALA A 58 20.07 -5.23 1.00
C ALA A 58 20.37 -4.52 -0.33
N THR A 59 21.40 -4.97 -1.07
CA THR A 59 21.71 -4.41 -2.39
C THR A 59 20.63 -4.76 -3.40
N SER A 60 20.13 -6.01 -3.41
CA SER A 60 19.03 -6.43 -4.28
C SER A 60 17.77 -5.58 -4.04
N LEU A 61 17.39 -5.39 -2.78
CA LEU A 61 16.24 -4.56 -2.39
C LEU A 61 16.36 -3.09 -2.84
N LYS A 62 17.57 -2.58 -2.96
CA LYS A 62 17.80 -1.19 -3.41
C LYS A 62 17.87 -1.05 -4.93
N THR A 63 17.94 -2.15 -5.69
CA THR A 63 18.31 -2.07 -7.11
C THR A 63 17.29 -2.69 -8.04
N ILE A 64 16.68 -3.80 -7.64
CA ILE A 64 15.79 -4.61 -8.48
C ILE A 64 14.53 -5.02 -7.74
N PRO A 65 13.41 -5.31 -8.44
CA PRO A 65 12.25 -5.95 -7.84
C PRO A 65 12.63 -7.31 -7.24
N VAL A 66 12.31 -7.51 -5.96
CA VAL A 66 12.55 -8.76 -5.25
C VAL A 66 11.22 -9.31 -4.76
N ILE A 67 10.91 -10.53 -5.18
CA ILE A 67 9.68 -11.24 -4.84
C ILE A 67 10.06 -12.49 -4.04
N SER A 68 9.28 -12.80 -3.00
CA SER A 68 9.42 -14.03 -2.25
C SER A 68 8.11 -14.78 -2.18
N ALA A 69 8.13 -16.08 -2.52
CA ALA A 69 7.02 -17.00 -2.35
C ALA A 69 7.37 -18.08 -1.33
N ALA A 70 6.58 -18.22 -0.27
CA ALA A 70 6.64 -19.37 0.63
C ALA A 70 5.68 -20.43 0.11
N LEU A 71 6.23 -21.57 -0.32
CA LEU A 71 5.49 -22.68 -0.89
C LEU A 71 5.33 -23.84 0.11
N GLY A 72 6.23 -23.92 1.08
CA GLY A 72 6.21 -24.82 2.22
C GLY A 72 6.64 -24.11 3.51
N PRO A 73 6.92 -24.86 4.59
CA PRO A 73 7.37 -24.28 5.85
C PRO A 73 8.73 -23.54 5.71
N VAL A 74 8.81 -22.32 6.21
CA VAL A 74 9.99 -21.47 6.16
C VAL A 74 10.32 -20.96 7.57
N ALA A 75 11.54 -21.21 8.07
CA ALA A 75 11.91 -20.80 9.43
C ALA A 75 13.32 -20.22 9.51
N GLY A 76 13.54 -19.29 10.46
CA GLY A 76 14.84 -18.69 10.75
C GLY A 76 15.40 -17.85 9.60
N LEU A 77 16.65 -18.08 9.18
CA LEU A 77 17.30 -17.30 8.11
C LEU A 77 16.51 -17.25 6.79
N PRO A 78 15.97 -18.37 6.27
CA PRO A 78 15.07 -18.30 5.10
C PRO A 78 13.84 -17.43 5.32
N ALA A 79 13.21 -17.45 6.51
CA ALA A 79 12.07 -16.59 6.83
C ALA A 79 12.47 -15.10 6.85
N SER A 80 13.64 -14.77 7.41
CA SER A 80 14.19 -13.40 7.36
C SER A 80 14.45 -12.91 5.93
N ARG A 81 14.90 -13.80 5.04
CA ARG A 81 15.08 -13.48 3.61
C ARG A 81 13.75 -13.37 2.88
N PHE A 82 12.76 -14.15 3.27
CA PHE A 82 11.41 -14.06 2.72
C PHE A 82 10.79 -12.69 2.98
N VAL A 83 10.81 -12.20 4.21
CA VAL A 83 10.23 -10.88 4.55
C VAL A 83 11.01 -9.69 3.96
N ALA A 84 12.31 -9.91 3.63
CA ALA A 84 13.14 -8.93 2.94
C ALA A 84 12.86 -8.95 1.42
N SER A 85 11.65 -8.54 1.02
CA SER A 85 11.15 -8.53 -0.36
C SER A 85 10.11 -7.44 -0.57
N HIS A 86 9.96 -7.00 -1.80
CA HIS A 86 8.98 -5.99 -2.20
C HIS A 86 7.57 -6.57 -2.30
N PHE A 87 7.45 -7.82 -2.77
CA PHE A 87 6.19 -8.56 -2.80
C PHE A 87 6.39 -9.93 -2.16
N ARG A 88 5.52 -10.25 -1.19
CA ARG A 88 5.59 -11.47 -0.38
C ARG A 88 4.28 -12.22 -0.48
N ILE A 89 4.35 -13.47 -0.96
CA ILE A 89 3.19 -14.33 -1.14
C ILE A 89 3.41 -15.66 -0.46
N MET A 90 2.38 -16.24 0.14
CA MET A 90 2.42 -17.58 0.70
C MET A 90 1.23 -18.41 0.25
N THR A 91 1.45 -19.72 0.09
CA THR A 91 0.37 -20.66 -0.23
C THR A 91 -0.41 -21.02 1.03
N LYS A 92 -1.75 -21.13 0.90
CA LYS A 92 -2.61 -21.63 1.97
C LYS A 92 -2.25 -23.07 2.33
N LYS A 93 -2.38 -23.41 3.61
CA LYS A 93 -2.26 -24.79 4.16
C LYS A 93 -0.88 -25.43 4.02
N THR A 94 -0.11 -25.12 2.98
CA THR A 94 1.22 -25.73 2.75
C THR A 94 2.35 -24.91 3.33
N ALA A 95 2.27 -23.57 3.25
CA ALA A 95 3.31 -22.68 3.73
C ALA A 95 3.06 -22.19 5.17
N GLN A 96 4.12 -22.13 5.96
CA GLN A 96 4.15 -21.43 7.25
C GLN A 96 5.45 -20.62 7.33
N ILE A 97 5.36 -19.44 7.91
CA ILE A 97 6.52 -18.55 8.12
C ILE A 97 6.75 -18.44 9.62
N LEU A 98 7.94 -18.86 10.06
CA LEU A 98 8.23 -19.09 11.46
C LEU A 98 9.53 -18.40 11.89
N VAL A 99 9.51 -17.74 13.04
CA VAL A 99 10.74 -17.29 13.71
C VAL A 99 11.53 -18.53 14.15
N ALA A 100 10.85 -19.49 14.79
CA ALA A 100 11.39 -20.77 15.21
C ALA A 100 10.37 -21.88 14.99
N GLY A 101 10.84 -23.11 14.72
CA GLY A 101 9.96 -24.25 14.53
C GLY A 101 9.27 -24.72 15.83
N PRO A 102 8.18 -25.50 15.73
CA PRO A 102 7.38 -25.95 16.87
C PRO A 102 8.18 -26.57 18.02
N ALA A 103 9.15 -27.43 17.72
CA ALA A 103 9.95 -28.08 18.77
C ALA A 103 10.68 -27.08 19.69
N VAL A 104 11.15 -25.96 19.17
CA VAL A 104 11.81 -24.91 19.95
C VAL A 104 10.78 -24.14 20.79
N VAL A 105 9.64 -23.79 20.18
CA VAL A 105 8.58 -23.04 20.83
C VAL A 105 7.91 -23.89 21.92
N SER A 106 7.57 -25.16 21.63
CA SER A 106 6.97 -26.09 22.60
C SER A 106 7.86 -26.26 23.83
N ARG A 107 9.17 -26.38 23.64
CA ARG A 107 10.11 -26.44 24.75
C ARG A 107 10.14 -25.17 25.60
N ALA A 108 10.03 -24.00 24.97
CA ALA A 108 10.06 -22.72 25.68
C ALA A 108 8.77 -22.45 26.48
N PHE A 109 7.63 -22.88 25.95
CA PHE A 109 6.31 -22.61 26.54
C PHE A 109 5.72 -23.78 27.34
N GLY A 110 6.31 -24.97 27.29
CA GLY A 110 5.84 -26.16 28.01
C GLY A 110 4.55 -26.77 27.45
N LYS A 111 4.16 -26.43 26.22
CA LYS A 111 3.00 -27.00 25.51
C LYS A 111 3.28 -27.15 24.03
N ASP A 112 2.55 -28.09 23.39
CA ASP A 112 2.71 -28.33 21.97
C ASP A 112 2.01 -27.28 21.11
N PHE A 113 2.66 -26.95 19.99
CA PHE A 113 2.15 -26.08 18.95
C PHE A 113 2.32 -26.71 17.59
N THR A 114 1.35 -26.49 16.71
CA THR A 114 1.47 -26.83 15.29
C THR A 114 2.17 -25.70 14.52
N LYS A 115 2.70 -26.02 13.33
CA LYS A 115 3.27 -25.00 12.44
C LYS A 115 2.22 -23.98 12.01
N GLU A 116 0.98 -24.43 11.79
CA GLU A 116 -0.13 -23.58 11.36
C GLU A 116 -0.54 -22.58 12.44
N GLU A 117 -0.62 -23.04 13.70
CA GLU A 117 -0.90 -22.13 14.84
C GLU A 117 0.20 -21.10 15.09
N LEU A 118 1.44 -21.36 14.69
CA LEU A 118 2.56 -20.44 14.88
C LEU A 118 2.78 -19.49 13.72
N GLY A 119 2.47 -19.89 12.50
CA GLY A 119 2.84 -19.09 11.34
C GLY A 119 2.11 -19.46 10.05
N GLY A 120 0.87 -19.93 10.14
CA GLY A 120 0.02 -20.18 8.99
C GLY A 120 -0.48 -18.90 8.31
N SER A 121 -1.12 -19.07 7.17
CA SER A 121 -1.60 -17.95 6.35
C SER A 121 -2.61 -17.05 7.06
N ASP A 122 -3.44 -17.62 7.94
CA ASP A 122 -4.45 -16.85 8.68
C ASP A 122 -3.85 -15.89 9.70
N ILE A 123 -2.63 -16.15 10.17
CA ILE A 123 -1.85 -15.27 11.04
C ILE A 123 -1.17 -14.19 10.21
N HIS A 124 -0.48 -14.59 9.14
CA HIS A 124 0.42 -13.68 8.44
C HIS A 124 -0.26 -12.75 7.44
N LYS A 125 -1.46 -13.08 6.96
CA LYS A 125 -2.25 -12.19 6.12
C LYS A 125 -2.75 -10.93 6.85
N ILE A 126 -2.98 -11.02 8.18
CA ILE A 126 -3.56 -9.92 8.97
C ILE A 126 -2.53 -9.09 9.73
N ASN A 127 -1.26 -9.51 9.77
CA ASN A 127 -0.18 -8.81 10.47
C ASN A 127 0.86 -8.17 9.53
N GLY A 128 0.61 -8.20 8.22
CA GLY A 128 1.46 -7.56 7.22
C GLY A 128 2.79 -8.27 6.92
N VAL A 129 2.99 -9.50 7.40
CA VAL A 129 4.17 -10.33 7.05
C VAL A 129 4.10 -10.78 5.60
N VAL A 130 2.90 -11.08 5.09
CA VAL A 130 2.67 -11.35 3.68
C VAL A 130 1.78 -10.28 3.07
N ASP A 131 1.98 -10.03 1.78
CA ASP A 131 1.16 -9.12 1.01
C ASP A 131 -0.08 -9.85 0.48
N ASN A 132 0.10 -11.02 -0.13
CA ASN A 132 -1.00 -11.81 -0.65
C ASN A 132 -0.90 -13.28 -0.21
N VAL A 133 -2.03 -13.97 -0.26
CA VAL A 133 -2.14 -15.41 -0.02
C VAL A 133 -2.63 -16.07 -1.30
N ALA A 134 -1.95 -17.14 -1.70
CA ALA A 134 -2.30 -17.94 -2.87
C ALA A 134 -3.01 -19.25 -2.46
N GLU A 135 -3.96 -19.69 -3.27
CA GLU A 135 -4.65 -20.96 -3.02
C GLU A 135 -3.71 -22.18 -3.18
N ASN A 136 -2.74 -22.07 -4.10
CA ASN A 136 -1.74 -23.09 -4.40
C ASN A 136 -0.52 -22.44 -5.10
N GLU A 137 0.47 -23.27 -5.48
CA GLU A 137 1.69 -22.80 -6.15
C GLU A 137 1.43 -22.14 -7.51
N MET A 138 0.49 -22.66 -8.30
CA MET A 138 0.17 -22.09 -9.61
C MET A 138 -0.44 -20.70 -9.47
N ASP A 139 -1.36 -20.51 -8.52
CA ASP A 139 -1.92 -19.21 -8.19
C ASP A 139 -0.81 -18.24 -7.68
N ALA A 140 0.12 -18.74 -6.86
CA ALA A 140 1.26 -17.92 -6.43
C ALA A 140 2.10 -17.46 -7.64
N PHE A 141 2.36 -18.32 -8.61
CA PHE A 141 3.13 -17.97 -9.81
C PHE A 141 2.38 -16.97 -10.70
N GLU A 142 1.06 -17.12 -10.86
CA GLU A 142 0.27 -16.15 -11.61
C GLU A 142 0.25 -14.76 -10.93
N GLN A 143 0.10 -14.70 -9.61
CA GLN A 143 0.19 -13.45 -8.87
C GLN A 143 1.59 -12.80 -8.96
N ILE A 144 2.66 -13.58 -8.94
CA ILE A 144 4.04 -13.10 -9.14
C ILE A 144 4.21 -12.52 -10.55
N LYS A 145 3.77 -13.22 -11.58
CA LYS A 145 3.80 -12.72 -12.97
C LYS A 145 3.00 -11.43 -13.11
N LYS A 146 1.82 -11.38 -12.48
CA LYS A 146 0.96 -10.21 -12.50
C LYS A 146 1.65 -9.01 -11.82
N PHE A 147 2.21 -9.20 -10.63
CA PHE A 147 3.00 -8.16 -9.95
C PHE A 147 4.15 -7.66 -10.83
N LEU A 148 4.97 -8.57 -11.37
CA LEU A 148 6.11 -8.23 -12.22
C LEU A 148 5.68 -7.50 -13.50
N SER A 149 4.49 -7.76 -14.00
CA SER A 149 4.00 -7.08 -15.20
C SER A 149 3.82 -5.56 -15.01
N PHE A 150 3.68 -5.09 -13.77
CA PHE A 150 3.60 -3.67 -13.42
C PHE A 150 4.95 -3.04 -13.08
N MET A 151 6.00 -3.85 -12.87
CA MET A 151 7.32 -3.38 -12.46
C MET A 151 8.27 -3.15 -13.64
N PRO A 152 9.23 -2.21 -13.51
CA PRO A 152 10.39 -2.20 -14.39
C PRO A 152 11.34 -3.34 -14.03
N GLN A 153 12.37 -3.57 -14.84
CA GLN A 153 13.39 -4.57 -14.49
C GLN A 153 14.26 -4.12 -13.30
N ASN A 154 14.49 -2.81 -13.17
CA ASN A 154 15.31 -2.23 -12.12
C ASN A 154 14.96 -0.75 -11.89
N ILE A 155 15.58 -0.11 -10.89
CA ILE A 155 15.32 1.29 -10.51
C ILE A 155 15.73 2.34 -11.57
N HIS A 156 16.47 1.97 -12.61
CA HIS A 156 16.93 2.90 -13.64
C HIS A 156 16.00 2.91 -14.87
N GLU A 157 14.87 2.26 -14.78
CA GLU A 157 13.88 2.13 -15.85
C GLU A 157 12.50 2.47 -15.35
N ALA A 158 11.61 2.88 -16.23
CA ALA A 158 10.18 2.93 -15.96
C ALA A 158 9.52 1.62 -16.40
N PRO A 159 8.34 1.27 -15.85
CA PRO A 159 7.57 0.13 -16.33
C PRO A 159 7.20 0.28 -17.80
N ASP A 160 7.28 -0.82 -18.56
CA ASP A 160 6.88 -0.85 -19.96
C ASP A 160 5.39 -0.53 -20.14
N ARG A 161 5.09 0.31 -21.11
CA ARG A 161 3.72 0.48 -21.61
C ARG A 161 3.25 -0.82 -22.26
N LYS A 162 2.03 -1.25 -21.93
CA LYS A 162 1.37 -2.39 -22.60
C LYS A 162 0.37 -1.89 -23.64
N ASP A 163 0.15 -2.70 -24.67
CA ASP A 163 -0.93 -2.44 -25.61
C ASP A 163 -2.27 -2.40 -24.87
N ASN A 164 -3.11 -1.45 -25.23
CA ASN A 164 -4.40 -1.23 -24.62
C ASN A 164 -5.43 -0.88 -25.68
N ASP A 165 -6.55 -1.58 -25.67
CA ASP A 165 -7.71 -1.37 -26.55
C ASP A 165 -8.92 -0.74 -25.83
N ASP A 166 -8.82 -0.53 -24.51
CA ASP A 166 -9.85 0.14 -23.72
C ASP A 166 -9.80 1.66 -23.97
N PRO A 167 -10.88 2.29 -24.47
CA PRO A 167 -10.88 3.70 -24.81
C PRO A 167 -10.48 4.59 -23.63
N ILE A 168 -9.60 5.56 -23.89
CA ILE A 168 -9.12 6.50 -22.87
C ILE A 168 -10.24 7.41 -22.35
N ASP A 169 -11.24 7.67 -23.17
CA ASP A 169 -12.41 8.51 -22.88
C ASP A 169 -13.67 7.70 -22.52
N ARG A 170 -13.52 6.42 -22.23
CA ARG A 170 -14.61 5.58 -21.74
C ARG A 170 -15.27 6.18 -20.51
N ILE A 171 -16.58 6.35 -20.57
CA ILE A 171 -17.43 6.87 -19.49
C ILE A 171 -18.03 5.71 -18.71
N ASP A 172 -18.12 5.84 -17.41
CA ASP A 172 -18.85 4.90 -16.55
C ASP A 172 -19.93 5.64 -15.73
N GLU A 173 -21.15 5.58 -16.19
CA GLU A 173 -22.33 6.25 -15.57
C GLU A 173 -22.59 5.80 -14.12
N LYS A 174 -22.09 4.62 -13.70
CA LYS A 174 -22.24 4.14 -12.33
C LYS A 174 -21.57 5.05 -11.32
N LEU A 175 -20.51 5.75 -11.71
CA LEU A 175 -19.77 6.64 -10.83
C LEU A 175 -20.56 7.86 -10.40
N GLU A 176 -21.56 8.31 -11.15
CA GLU A 176 -22.43 9.45 -10.77
C GLU A 176 -23.24 9.18 -9.51
N SER A 177 -23.57 7.92 -9.25
CA SER A 177 -24.43 7.52 -8.13
C SER A 177 -23.74 6.65 -7.07
N ILE A 178 -22.45 6.35 -7.25
CA ILE A 178 -21.72 5.43 -6.37
C ILE A 178 -21.53 6.00 -4.95
N ILE A 179 -21.44 7.32 -4.82
CA ILE A 179 -21.33 7.98 -3.51
C ILE A 179 -22.73 8.21 -2.95
N PRO A 180 -23.08 7.58 -1.81
CA PRO A 180 -24.39 7.80 -1.18
C PRO A 180 -24.57 9.26 -0.73
N LYS A 181 -25.79 9.79 -0.92
CA LYS A 181 -26.17 11.11 -0.37
C LYS A 181 -26.13 11.14 1.16
N ASP A 182 -26.41 10.01 1.78
CA ASP A 182 -26.25 9.85 3.23
C ASP A 182 -24.77 9.68 3.57
N ARG A 183 -24.20 10.66 4.24
CA ARG A 183 -22.77 10.72 4.60
C ARG A 183 -22.30 9.57 5.51
N LYS A 184 -23.22 8.90 6.20
CA LYS A 184 -22.94 7.78 7.11
C LYS A 184 -22.85 6.44 6.37
N LYS A 185 -23.36 6.36 5.15
CA LYS A 185 -23.31 5.14 4.35
C LYS A 185 -21.95 4.96 3.71
N THR A 186 -21.50 3.71 3.67
CA THR A 186 -20.31 3.28 2.96
C THR A 186 -20.61 2.98 1.50
N TYR A 187 -19.56 2.80 0.70
CA TYR A 187 -19.64 2.44 -0.71
C TYR A 187 -18.40 1.62 -1.10
N GLU A 188 -18.43 1.00 -2.29
CA GLU A 188 -17.37 0.10 -2.73
C GLU A 188 -16.30 0.87 -3.54
N MET A 189 -15.25 1.31 -2.87
CA MET A 189 -14.13 2.02 -3.51
C MET A 189 -13.43 1.17 -4.57
N ARG A 190 -13.40 -0.16 -4.42
CA ARG A 190 -12.82 -1.07 -5.42
C ARG A 190 -13.54 -1.01 -6.77
N GLU A 191 -14.84 -0.71 -6.79
CA GLU A 191 -15.57 -0.51 -8.05
C GLU A 191 -15.13 0.78 -8.76
N ILE A 192 -14.80 1.85 -8.00
CA ILE A 192 -14.22 3.07 -8.58
C ILE A 192 -12.84 2.75 -9.18
N ILE A 193 -11.98 2.03 -8.44
CA ILE A 193 -10.64 1.65 -8.93
C ILE A 193 -10.74 0.83 -10.22
N LYS A 194 -11.64 -0.16 -10.27
CA LYS A 194 -11.85 -0.96 -11.48
C LYS A 194 -12.37 -0.12 -12.64
N SER A 195 -13.35 0.74 -12.37
CA SER A 195 -13.95 1.59 -13.39
C SER A 195 -12.93 2.50 -14.10
N ILE A 196 -11.96 3.04 -13.37
CA ILE A 196 -10.91 3.87 -13.97
C ILE A 196 -9.80 3.06 -14.65
N SER A 197 -9.64 1.78 -14.32
CA SER A 197 -8.56 0.91 -14.80
C SER A 197 -8.82 0.42 -16.21
N ASP A 198 -7.75 0.21 -16.99
CA ASP A 198 -7.83 -0.48 -18.28
C ASP A 198 -8.45 -1.87 -18.10
N ASN A 199 -9.48 -2.17 -18.88
CA ASN A 199 -10.20 -3.46 -18.87
C ASN A 199 -10.71 -3.87 -17.47
N ASN A 200 -10.96 -2.90 -16.57
CA ASN A 200 -11.34 -3.10 -15.17
C ASN A 200 -10.32 -3.96 -14.37
N ASP A 201 -9.08 -4.00 -14.82
CA ASP A 201 -8.02 -4.84 -14.26
C ASP A 201 -7.33 -4.14 -13.07
N PHE A 202 -7.52 -4.69 -11.87
CA PHE A 202 -6.94 -4.21 -10.64
C PHE A 202 -6.20 -5.33 -9.91
N PHE A 203 -4.91 -5.16 -9.70
CA PHE A 203 -4.09 -6.06 -8.87
C PHE A 203 -3.97 -5.53 -7.45
N GLU A 204 -4.84 -5.98 -6.55
CA GLU A 204 -4.83 -5.57 -5.15
C GLU A 204 -3.71 -6.27 -4.38
N MET A 205 -2.98 -5.50 -3.57
CA MET A 205 -1.95 -5.99 -2.65
C MET A 205 -2.36 -5.77 -1.20
N THR A 206 -1.99 -6.71 -0.33
CA THR A 206 -2.12 -6.56 1.13
C THR A 206 -3.58 -6.33 1.58
N ASN A 207 -4.52 -7.03 0.95
CA ASN A 207 -5.95 -6.80 1.14
C ASN A 207 -6.48 -7.18 2.54
N PHE A 208 -5.74 -7.95 3.33
CA PHE A 208 -6.13 -8.39 4.68
C PHE A 208 -5.47 -7.59 5.81
N TYR A 209 -4.40 -6.84 5.54
CA TYR A 209 -3.72 -5.99 6.51
C TYR A 209 -4.00 -4.51 6.21
N GLY A 210 -4.18 -3.70 7.25
CA GLY A 210 -4.47 -2.28 7.08
C GLY A 210 -5.70 -2.06 6.17
N ARG A 211 -6.82 -2.70 6.48
CA ARG A 211 -7.99 -2.84 5.59
C ARG A 211 -8.70 -1.52 5.27
N GLY A 212 -8.49 -0.48 6.09
CA GLY A 212 -9.03 0.86 5.82
C GLY A 212 -8.34 1.58 4.65
N ILE A 213 -7.25 1.01 4.12
CA ILE A 213 -6.55 1.46 2.91
C ILE A 213 -6.46 0.31 1.91
N ILE A 214 -6.88 0.56 0.69
CA ILE A 214 -6.70 -0.30 -0.48
C ILE A 214 -5.40 0.11 -1.15
N THR A 215 -4.55 -0.84 -1.53
CA THR A 215 -3.32 -0.58 -2.29
C THR A 215 -3.18 -1.59 -3.41
N GLY A 216 -2.65 -1.18 -4.55
CA GLY A 216 -2.42 -2.09 -5.67
C GLY A 216 -2.02 -1.37 -6.94
N PHE A 217 -2.01 -2.10 -8.04
CA PHE A 217 -1.60 -1.59 -9.34
C PHE A 217 -2.73 -1.70 -10.36
N ILE A 218 -2.81 -0.69 -11.19
CA ILE A 218 -3.70 -0.61 -12.35
C ILE A 218 -2.91 -0.20 -13.59
N ARG A 219 -3.57 -0.24 -14.74
CA ARG A 219 -3.07 0.42 -15.95
C ARG A 219 -4.02 1.52 -16.39
N LEU A 220 -3.45 2.58 -16.92
CA LEU A 220 -4.14 3.68 -17.57
C LEU A 220 -3.49 3.92 -18.92
N ASN A 221 -4.24 3.72 -20.00
CA ASN A 221 -3.72 3.79 -21.38
C ASN A 221 -2.45 2.93 -21.56
N GLY A 222 -2.43 1.75 -20.94
CA GLY A 222 -1.32 0.81 -20.96
C GLY A 222 -0.19 1.08 -19.98
N TYR A 223 -0.09 2.27 -19.38
CA TYR A 223 0.95 2.62 -18.40
C TYR A 223 0.63 2.09 -17.00
N SER A 224 1.63 1.59 -16.31
CA SER A 224 1.49 1.16 -14.91
C SER A 224 1.31 2.36 -13.98
N ALA A 225 0.37 2.25 -13.06
CA ALA A 225 0.17 3.21 -11.98
C ALA A 225 -0.09 2.48 -10.66
N GLY A 226 0.50 2.97 -9.59
CA GLY A 226 0.14 2.60 -8.23
C GLY A 226 -1.13 3.33 -7.83
N VAL A 227 -2.08 2.62 -7.23
CA VAL A 227 -3.29 3.23 -6.68
C VAL A 227 -3.42 2.89 -5.21
N PHE A 228 -3.71 3.90 -4.38
CA PHE A 228 -4.18 3.68 -3.04
C PHE A 228 -5.40 4.55 -2.74
N ALA A 229 -6.29 4.02 -1.89
CA ALA A 229 -7.59 4.62 -1.64
C ALA A 229 -8.10 4.23 -0.26
N ASN A 230 -8.92 5.09 0.36
CA ASN A 230 -9.58 4.74 1.61
C ASN A 230 -10.72 3.75 1.36
N ASP A 231 -10.85 2.74 2.25
CA ASP A 231 -12.00 1.85 2.29
C ASP A 231 -12.92 2.25 3.44
N SER A 232 -14.02 2.91 3.12
CA SER A 232 -14.97 3.42 4.11
C SER A 232 -15.68 2.32 4.90
N ASN A 233 -15.58 1.05 4.48
CA ASN A 233 -16.14 -0.09 5.20
C ASN A 233 -15.36 -0.42 6.50
N PHE A 234 -14.13 0.12 6.64
CA PHE A 234 -13.27 -0.09 7.81
C PHE A 234 -12.97 1.26 8.48
N TYR A 235 -13.44 1.43 9.71
CA TYR A 235 -13.25 2.67 10.50
C TYR A 235 -13.65 3.95 9.74
N ALA A 236 -14.67 3.85 8.88
CA ALA A 236 -15.14 4.92 7.99
C ALA A 236 -14.03 5.51 7.08
N GLY A 237 -12.98 4.76 6.82
CA GLY A 237 -11.80 5.17 6.05
C GLY A 237 -10.68 5.83 6.87
N SER A 238 -10.83 5.98 8.20
CA SER A 238 -9.83 6.64 9.05
C SER A 238 -8.48 5.92 9.00
N MET A 239 -7.41 6.69 9.03
CA MET A 239 -6.05 6.16 9.02
C MET A 239 -5.68 5.60 10.40
N THR A 240 -5.59 4.28 10.50
CA THR A 240 -5.03 3.56 11.65
C THR A 240 -3.51 3.44 11.53
N ALA A 241 -2.82 2.98 12.57
CA ALA A 241 -1.38 2.67 12.50
C ALA A 241 -1.06 1.67 11.38
N ASP A 242 -1.84 0.58 11.26
CA ASP A 242 -1.66 -0.41 10.20
C ASP A 242 -1.91 0.17 8.80
N ASN A 243 -2.93 1.02 8.65
CA ASN A 243 -3.21 1.73 7.41
C ASN A 243 -2.03 2.62 7.01
N ALA A 244 -1.48 3.36 7.96
CA ALA A 244 -0.34 4.25 7.75
C ALA A 244 0.94 3.49 7.35
N ILE A 245 1.25 2.39 8.04
CA ILE A 245 2.38 1.51 7.69
C ILE A 245 2.22 0.95 6.28
N LYS A 246 1.03 0.47 5.93
CA LYS A 246 0.73 -0.04 4.59
C LYS A 246 0.89 1.05 3.53
N THR A 247 0.34 2.24 3.77
CA THR A 247 0.44 3.41 2.87
C THR A 247 1.90 3.79 2.64
N SER A 248 2.67 3.98 3.71
CA SER A 248 4.10 4.33 3.62
C SER A 248 4.90 3.30 2.81
N ARG A 249 4.67 2.00 3.06
CA ARG A 249 5.34 0.93 2.30
C ARG A 249 4.97 0.95 0.82
N PHE A 250 3.71 1.18 0.50
CA PHE A 250 3.23 1.21 -0.88
C PHE A 250 3.76 2.41 -1.65
N ILE A 251 3.75 3.60 -1.05
CA ILE A 251 4.33 4.81 -1.63
C ILE A 251 5.82 4.60 -1.93
N LYS A 252 6.60 4.10 -0.95
CA LYS A 252 8.03 3.81 -1.14
C LYS A 252 8.30 2.78 -2.23
N LEU A 253 7.41 1.78 -2.39
CA LEU A 253 7.51 0.81 -3.48
C LEU A 253 7.32 1.47 -4.86
N CYS A 254 6.28 2.29 -4.99
CA CYS A 254 6.01 3.03 -6.23
C CYS A 254 7.14 4.00 -6.56
N ASP A 255 7.58 4.78 -5.59
CA ASP A 255 8.66 5.75 -5.73
C ASP A 255 9.97 5.08 -6.18
N GLN A 256 10.36 4.00 -5.51
CA GLN A 256 11.57 3.26 -5.83
C GLN A 256 11.60 2.70 -7.26
N PHE A 257 10.45 2.30 -7.79
CA PHE A 257 10.35 1.68 -9.11
C PHE A 257 9.72 2.59 -10.18
N ASN A 258 9.77 3.89 -9.97
CA ASN A 258 9.34 4.88 -10.95
C ASN A 258 7.89 4.69 -11.42
N ILE A 259 6.99 4.34 -10.50
CA ILE A 259 5.57 4.10 -10.81
C ILE A 259 4.76 5.31 -10.35
N PRO A 260 4.11 6.06 -11.26
CA PRO A 260 3.24 7.16 -10.90
C PRO A 260 2.13 6.73 -9.95
N ILE A 261 1.74 7.61 -9.02
CA ILE A 261 0.78 7.30 -7.97
C ILE A 261 -0.55 8.03 -8.20
N ILE A 262 -1.64 7.29 -8.05
CA ILE A 262 -3.00 7.81 -7.98
C ILE A 262 -3.53 7.58 -6.57
N SER A 263 -3.98 8.66 -5.95
CA SER A 263 -4.63 8.62 -4.65
C SER A 263 -6.12 8.96 -4.78
N LEU A 264 -7.00 8.03 -4.41
CA LEU A 264 -8.45 8.26 -4.35
C LEU A 264 -8.83 8.56 -2.90
N VAL A 265 -9.15 9.82 -2.64
CA VAL A 265 -9.20 10.36 -1.28
C VAL A 265 -10.60 10.30 -0.69
N ASP A 266 -10.77 9.54 0.38
CA ASP A 266 -11.92 9.58 1.29
C ASP A 266 -11.44 9.46 2.74
N GLU A 267 -10.54 10.37 3.14
CA GLU A 267 -9.81 10.34 4.41
C GLU A 267 -10.46 11.25 5.45
N PRO A 268 -11.13 10.70 6.48
CA PRO A 268 -11.71 11.49 7.55
C PRO A 268 -10.70 11.99 8.59
N GLY A 269 -9.44 11.56 8.49
CA GLY A 269 -8.35 11.85 9.41
C GLY A 269 -7.83 10.62 10.15
N PHE A 270 -6.86 10.81 11.01
CA PHE A 270 -6.33 9.74 11.85
C PHE A 270 -7.41 9.15 12.75
N LEU A 271 -7.39 7.83 12.96
CA LEU A 271 -8.23 7.20 13.96
C LEU A 271 -7.88 7.77 15.34
N ILE A 272 -8.91 8.10 16.11
CA ILE A 272 -8.78 8.69 17.44
C ILE A 272 -9.25 7.70 18.53
N GLY A 273 -8.76 7.89 19.73
CA GLY A 273 -9.20 7.11 20.90
C GLY A 273 -8.06 6.32 21.54
N PRO A 274 -8.30 5.72 22.72
CA PRO A 274 -7.24 5.10 23.51
C PRO A 274 -6.47 3.98 22.81
N GLU A 275 -7.12 3.20 21.95
CA GLU A 275 -6.45 2.12 21.20
C GLU A 275 -5.57 2.71 20.07
N ALA A 276 -6.03 3.74 19.39
CA ALA A 276 -5.22 4.43 18.37
C ALA A 276 -3.95 5.06 18.98
N GLU A 277 -4.04 5.60 20.22
CA GLU A 277 -2.87 6.11 20.93
C GLU A 277 -1.90 4.98 21.31
N LYS A 278 -2.40 3.83 21.80
CA LYS A 278 -1.56 2.66 22.11
C LYS A 278 -0.86 2.10 20.88
N ASP A 279 -1.51 2.12 19.74
CA ASP A 279 -0.97 1.66 18.46
C ASP A 279 -0.03 2.68 17.81
N ALA A 280 0.24 3.81 18.46
CA ALA A 280 1.10 4.89 17.98
C ALA A 280 0.68 5.43 16.61
N THR A 281 -0.63 5.62 16.40
CA THR A 281 -1.21 6.09 15.13
C THR A 281 -0.58 7.40 14.66
N ILE A 282 -0.32 8.35 15.58
CA ILE A 282 0.33 9.63 15.23
C ILE A 282 1.74 9.44 14.67
N LEU A 283 2.54 8.49 15.20
CA LEU A 283 3.89 8.20 14.72
C LEU A 283 3.84 7.64 13.30
N HIS A 284 3.10 6.55 13.10
CA HIS A 284 3.00 5.88 11.80
C HIS A 284 2.27 6.73 10.77
N GLY A 285 1.25 7.49 11.19
CA GLY A 285 0.57 8.46 10.34
C GLY A 285 1.51 9.54 9.82
N THR A 286 2.37 10.08 10.69
CA THR A 286 3.40 11.05 10.27
C THR A 286 4.41 10.42 9.30
N GLU A 287 4.82 9.17 9.51
CA GLU A 287 5.69 8.45 8.57
C GLU A 287 5.05 8.28 7.19
N ALA A 288 3.73 8.04 7.12
CA ALA A 288 3.00 7.98 5.85
C ALA A 288 2.97 9.34 5.14
N VAL A 289 2.71 10.43 5.87
CA VAL A 289 2.77 11.80 5.34
C VAL A 289 4.17 12.12 4.80
N LEU A 290 5.22 11.83 5.57
CA LEU A 290 6.60 12.05 5.13
C LEU A 290 6.94 11.22 3.89
N SER A 291 6.47 9.98 3.80
CA SER A 291 6.68 9.14 2.62
C SER A 291 6.01 9.73 1.36
N ALA A 292 4.85 10.38 1.52
CA ALA A 292 4.20 11.07 0.40
C ALA A 292 4.98 12.32 -0.03
N VAL A 293 5.40 13.15 0.93
CA VAL A 293 6.13 14.40 0.67
C VAL A 293 7.51 14.16 0.06
N ASP A 294 8.20 13.09 0.47
CA ASP A 294 9.53 12.72 -0.05
C ASP A 294 9.49 11.97 -1.40
N SER A 295 8.30 11.61 -1.88
CA SER A 295 8.14 10.89 -3.14
C SER A 295 8.58 11.73 -4.34
N SER A 296 9.28 11.12 -5.28
CA SER A 296 9.79 11.76 -6.50
C SER A 296 8.97 11.44 -7.76
N VAL A 297 8.05 10.48 -7.68
CA VAL A 297 7.21 10.09 -8.81
C VAL A 297 6.02 11.02 -9.02
N PRO A 298 5.52 11.16 -10.26
CA PRO A 298 4.32 11.92 -10.54
C PRO A 298 3.13 11.45 -9.71
N TRP A 299 2.31 12.39 -9.26
CA TRP A 299 1.20 12.13 -8.35
C TRP A 299 -0.11 12.79 -8.82
N CYS A 300 -1.20 12.04 -8.79
CA CYS A 300 -2.54 12.57 -9.02
C CYS A 300 -3.46 12.18 -7.85
N SER A 301 -4.08 13.18 -7.23
CA SER A 301 -5.04 12.96 -6.13
C SER A 301 -6.45 13.31 -6.59
N VAL A 302 -7.39 12.39 -6.42
CA VAL A 302 -8.80 12.59 -6.74
C VAL A 302 -9.59 12.60 -5.44
N LEU A 303 -10.11 13.75 -5.05
CA LEU A 303 -10.96 13.89 -3.88
C LEU A 303 -12.33 13.30 -4.21
N ILE A 304 -12.60 12.12 -3.66
CA ILE A 304 -13.86 11.39 -3.88
C ILE A 304 -14.93 11.88 -2.91
N ARG A 305 -14.60 11.92 -1.60
CA ARG A 305 -15.54 12.33 -0.56
C ARG A 305 -14.86 13.17 0.52
N LYS A 306 -14.23 12.57 1.51
CA LYS A 306 -13.64 13.25 2.67
C LYS A 306 -12.14 13.52 2.47
N SER A 307 -11.69 14.71 2.93
CA SER A 307 -10.26 15.04 3.00
C SER A 307 -10.02 15.93 4.23
N PHE A 308 -9.82 15.33 5.40
CA PHE A 308 -9.78 16.03 6.66
C PHE A 308 -8.51 15.78 7.48
N GLY A 309 -8.08 16.83 8.18
CA GLY A 309 -7.01 16.77 9.16
C GLY A 309 -5.64 16.39 8.57
N VAL A 310 -4.70 16.06 9.45
CA VAL A 310 -3.32 15.72 9.05
C VAL A 310 -3.24 14.40 8.28
N GLY A 311 -4.14 13.44 8.56
CA GLY A 311 -4.17 12.16 7.85
C GLY A 311 -4.33 12.32 6.34
N SER A 312 -5.11 13.32 5.90
CA SER A 312 -5.30 13.58 4.48
C SER A 312 -4.02 14.02 3.75
N ALA A 313 -3.03 14.56 4.46
CA ALA A 313 -1.78 14.99 3.85
C ALA A 313 -0.98 13.81 3.23
N ALA A 314 -1.18 12.58 3.72
CA ALA A 314 -0.56 11.39 3.12
C ALA A 314 -1.09 11.05 1.71
N HIS A 315 -2.16 11.72 1.27
CA HIS A 315 -2.75 11.53 -0.05
C HIS A 315 -2.21 12.49 -1.12
N PHE A 316 -1.29 13.37 -0.75
CA PHE A 316 -0.76 14.39 -1.66
C PHE A 316 0.77 14.32 -1.68
N GLY A 317 1.33 13.89 -2.81
CA GLY A 317 2.77 13.98 -3.09
C GLY A 317 3.16 15.39 -3.55
N PRO A 318 4.46 15.64 -3.77
CA PRO A 318 4.93 16.90 -4.32
C PRO A 318 4.28 17.17 -5.69
N GLU A 319 3.87 18.42 -5.92
CA GLU A 319 3.28 18.85 -7.20
C GLU A 319 2.10 17.98 -7.67
N SER A 320 1.33 17.43 -6.72
CA SER A 320 0.16 16.60 -7.05
C SER A 320 -0.82 17.33 -7.98
N TYR A 321 -1.23 16.66 -9.05
CA TYR A 321 -2.40 17.09 -9.80
C TYR A 321 -3.66 16.72 -9.03
N VAL A 322 -4.43 17.72 -8.59
CA VAL A 322 -5.57 17.53 -7.69
C VAL A 322 -6.88 17.72 -8.42
N LEU A 323 -7.65 16.66 -8.51
CA LEU A 323 -9.01 16.63 -9.04
C LEU A 323 -10.02 16.49 -7.90
N ALA A 324 -11.22 16.99 -8.08
CA ALA A 324 -12.28 16.86 -7.08
C ALA A 324 -13.61 16.43 -7.72
N TRP A 325 -14.29 15.48 -7.09
CA TRP A 325 -15.67 15.20 -7.39
C TRP A 325 -16.58 16.21 -6.67
N PRO A 326 -17.78 16.51 -7.20
CA PRO A 326 -18.76 17.38 -6.53
C PRO A 326 -19.17 16.89 -5.13
N SER A 327 -19.02 15.59 -4.85
CA SER A 327 -19.27 14.95 -3.57
C SER A 327 -18.18 15.17 -2.53
N SER A 328 -17.04 15.77 -2.92
CA SER A 328 -15.92 15.93 -2.01
C SER A 328 -16.11 17.04 -0.99
N GLU A 329 -15.52 16.85 0.18
CA GLU A 329 -15.51 17.79 1.28
C GLU A 329 -14.13 17.80 1.93
N ALA A 330 -13.63 18.98 2.28
CA ALA A 330 -12.32 19.10 2.90
C ALA A 330 -12.25 20.20 3.94
N GLY A 331 -11.38 20.02 4.92
CA GLY A 331 -11.21 20.99 6.00
C GLY A 331 -10.34 20.45 7.14
N PRO A 332 -10.22 21.22 8.24
CA PRO A 332 -9.44 20.79 9.40
C PRO A 332 -10.09 19.63 10.15
N LEU A 333 -11.42 19.57 10.21
CA LEU A 333 -12.19 18.53 10.90
C LEU A 333 -13.47 18.20 10.12
N PRO A 334 -13.94 16.95 10.17
CA PRO A 334 -15.27 16.59 9.68
C PRO A 334 -16.36 17.43 10.34
N LEU A 335 -17.45 17.66 9.61
CA LEU A 335 -18.52 18.58 10.00
C LEU A 335 -19.06 18.29 11.40
N GLU A 336 -19.36 17.02 11.70
CA GLU A 336 -19.95 16.59 12.96
C GLU A 336 -19.05 16.89 14.17
N GLY A 337 -17.75 16.60 14.05
CA GLY A 337 -16.77 16.89 15.09
C GLY A 337 -16.49 18.39 15.24
N GLY A 338 -16.37 19.09 14.13
CA GLY A 338 -16.15 20.54 14.11
C GLY A 338 -17.27 21.31 14.77
N ILE A 339 -18.52 20.95 14.50
CA ILE A 339 -19.71 21.60 15.09
C ILE A 339 -19.75 21.37 16.60
N ALA A 340 -19.54 20.13 17.04
CA ALA A 340 -19.58 19.82 18.47
C ALA A 340 -18.55 20.62 19.27
N ILE A 341 -17.34 20.79 18.73
CA ILE A 341 -16.25 21.51 19.40
C ILE A 341 -16.43 23.02 19.33
N ALA A 342 -16.72 23.57 18.13
CA ALA A 342 -16.72 25.01 17.92
C ALA A 342 -18.04 25.69 18.34
N PHE A 343 -19.18 25.00 18.17
CA PHE A 343 -20.51 25.58 18.31
C PHE A 343 -21.38 24.89 19.36
N GLY A 344 -20.87 23.89 20.08
CA GLY A 344 -21.66 23.12 21.05
C GLY A 344 -22.32 23.98 22.13
N LYS A 345 -21.66 25.03 22.62
CA LYS A 345 -22.22 25.98 23.61
C LYS A 345 -23.30 26.87 22.99
N GLU A 346 -23.07 27.39 21.80
CA GLU A 346 -24.01 28.23 21.06
C GLU A 346 -25.29 27.45 20.73
N ILE A 347 -25.18 26.22 20.30
CA ILE A 347 -26.29 25.32 20.01
C ILE A 347 -27.10 25.05 21.29
N ALA A 348 -26.41 24.72 22.39
CA ALA A 348 -27.10 24.41 23.66
C ALA A 348 -27.84 25.61 24.28
N GLN A 349 -27.47 26.84 23.94
CA GLN A 349 -28.07 28.09 24.41
C GLN A 349 -29.15 28.66 23.47
N ALA A 350 -29.35 28.08 22.29
CA ALA A 350 -30.33 28.54 21.32
C ALA A 350 -31.76 28.17 21.78
N GLU A 351 -32.75 28.98 21.42
CA GLU A 351 -34.16 28.69 21.66
C GLU A 351 -34.62 27.37 21.03
N ASP A 352 -34.10 27.07 19.81
CA ASP A 352 -34.26 25.79 19.13
C ASP A 352 -32.85 25.24 18.77
N PRO A 353 -32.29 24.34 19.59
CA PRO A 353 -30.98 23.75 19.37
C PRO A 353 -30.87 22.95 18.06
N GLU A 354 -31.96 22.29 17.62
CA GLU A 354 -31.93 21.50 16.37
C GLU A 354 -31.95 22.40 15.14
N ALA A 355 -32.77 23.43 15.11
CA ALA A 355 -32.78 24.41 14.03
C ALA A 355 -31.43 25.14 13.93
N LYS A 356 -30.85 25.53 15.08
CA LYS A 356 -29.52 26.20 15.11
C LYS A 356 -28.42 25.28 14.62
N ARG A 357 -28.44 24.03 15.02
CA ARG A 357 -27.49 23.03 14.53
C ARG A 357 -27.56 22.88 13.02
N LYS A 358 -28.76 22.76 12.47
CA LYS A 358 -29.01 22.62 11.03
C LYS A 358 -28.51 23.84 10.24
N GLU A 359 -28.77 25.05 10.74
CA GLU A 359 -28.24 26.30 10.16
C GLU A 359 -26.71 26.28 10.05
N ILE A 360 -26.05 25.91 11.15
CA ILE A 360 -24.58 25.82 11.21
C ILE A 360 -24.05 24.72 10.27
N GLU A 361 -24.71 23.56 10.25
CA GLU A 361 -24.38 22.46 9.34
C GLU A 361 -24.42 22.88 7.87
N GLU A 362 -25.51 23.55 7.47
CA GLU A 362 -25.65 24.05 6.08
C GLU A 362 -24.58 25.08 5.71
N LYS A 363 -24.26 25.99 6.62
CA LYS A 363 -23.24 27.01 6.41
C LYS A 363 -21.84 26.39 6.25
N LEU A 364 -21.47 25.48 7.15
CA LEU A 364 -20.16 24.81 7.13
C LEU A 364 -20.04 23.84 5.95
N SER A 365 -21.08 23.10 5.62
CA SER A 365 -21.10 22.21 4.46
C SER A 365 -20.80 22.95 3.15
N LYS A 366 -21.38 24.14 2.97
CA LYS A 366 -21.07 24.99 1.80
C LYS A 366 -19.60 25.40 1.74
N SER A 367 -19.00 25.73 2.89
CA SER A 367 -17.58 26.14 2.94
C SER A 367 -16.60 24.97 2.76
N GLN A 368 -17.00 23.76 3.11
CA GLN A 368 -16.20 22.54 2.97
C GLN A 368 -16.32 21.90 1.58
N SER A 369 -17.31 22.32 0.77
CA SER A 369 -17.53 21.80 -0.59
C SER A 369 -16.34 22.13 -1.53
N PRO A 370 -16.19 21.43 -2.67
CA PRO A 370 -15.08 21.66 -3.59
C PRO A 370 -15.14 23.02 -4.31
N PHE A 371 -16.32 23.63 -4.42
CA PHE A 371 -16.51 24.84 -5.22
C PHE A 371 -15.72 26.04 -4.71
N PRO A 372 -15.80 26.49 -3.43
CA PRO A 372 -14.98 27.57 -2.92
C PRO A 372 -13.46 27.24 -2.98
N ARG A 373 -13.10 25.97 -2.91
CA ARG A 373 -11.71 25.52 -3.03
C ARG A 373 -11.19 25.67 -4.46
N ALA A 374 -12.01 25.38 -5.46
CA ALA A 374 -11.69 25.60 -6.87
C ALA A 374 -11.55 27.10 -7.17
N GLU A 375 -12.43 27.94 -6.65
CA GLU A 375 -12.31 29.42 -6.76
C GLU A 375 -10.99 29.94 -6.16
N ALA A 376 -10.54 29.34 -5.04
CA ALA A 376 -9.26 29.65 -4.40
C ALA A 376 -8.06 28.93 -5.01
N PHE A 377 -8.24 28.19 -6.11
CA PHE A 377 -7.23 27.34 -6.75
C PHE A 377 -6.56 26.33 -5.80
N SER A 378 -7.32 25.78 -4.84
CA SER A 378 -6.87 24.71 -3.94
C SER A 378 -7.14 23.31 -4.51
N VAL A 379 -7.84 23.20 -5.63
CA VAL A 379 -7.95 22.04 -6.51
C VAL A 379 -7.81 22.52 -7.95
N HIS A 380 -7.25 21.70 -8.82
CA HIS A 380 -7.02 22.08 -10.21
C HIS A 380 -8.32 22.07 -11.01
N GLU A 381 -9.15 21.03 -10.83
CA GLU A 381 -10.41 20.90 -11.55
C GLU A 381 -11.46 20.17 -10.69
N ILE A 382 -12.72 20.58 -10.84
CA ILE A 382 -13.88 19.79 -10.41
C ILE A 382 -14.35 19.02 -11.62
N ILE A 383 -14.38 17.70 -11.53
CA ILE A 383 -14.68 16.80 -12.64
C ILE A 383 -15.98 16.04 -12.44
N ASP A 384 -16.66 15.69 -13.53
CA ASP A 384 -17.75 14.73 -13.48
C ASP A 384 -17.18 13.34 -13.11
N PRO A 385 -17.72 12.66 -12.08
CA PRO A 385 -17.25 11.36 -11.63
C PRO A 385 -17.10 10.33 -12.78
N LYS A 386 -18.04 10.29 -13.71
CA LYS A 386 -18.00 9.35 -14.84
C LYS A 386 -16.87 9.58 -15.82
N GLU A 387 -16.28 10.78 -15.86
CA GLU A 387 -15.15 11.12 -16.72
C GLU A 387 -13.78 10.93 -16.06
N THR A 388 -13.73 10.44 -14.80
CA THR A 388 -12.49 10.32 -14.02
C THR A 388 -11.39 9.59 -14.79
N ARG A 389 -11.72 8.49 -15.49
CA ARG A 389 -10.76 7.74 -16.31
C ARG A 389 -10.10 8.62 -17.38
N LYS A 390 -10.86 9.41 -18.10
CA LYS A 390 -10.39 10.33 -19.16
C LYS A 390 -9.33 11.30 -18.64
N TYR A 391 -9.60 11.91 -17.48
CA TYR A 391 -8.64 12.83 -16.84
C TYR A 391 -7.37 12.11 -16.40
N LEU A 392 -7.48 10.93 -15.81
CA LEU A 392 -6.34 10.14 -15.37
C LEU A 392 -5.52 9.61 -16.55
N CYS A 393 -6.14 9.17 -17.63
CA CYS A 393 -5.42 8.76 -18.85
C CYS A 393 -4.68 9.96 -19.48
N SER A 394 -5.32 11.13 -19.54
CA SER A 394 -4.66 12.34 -20.04
C SER A 394 -3.49 12.78 -19.13
N TRP A 395 -3.62 12.63 -17.83
CA TRP A 395 -2.55 12.94 -16.89
C TRP A 395 -1.37 11.98 -17.02
N ILE A 396 -1.63 10.65 -17.04
CA ILE A 396 -0.56 9.64 -17.10
C ILE A 396 0.27 9.78 -18.38
N ASP A 397 -0.35 10.09 -19.52
CA ASP A 397 0.36 10.32 -20.79
C ASP A 397 1.32 11.52 -20.70
N LYS A 398 0.91 12.60 -20.04
CA LYS A 398 1.71 13.83 -19.92
C LYS A 398 2.93 13.62 -19.00
N VAL A 399 2.77 12.89 -17.89
CA VAL A 399 3.83 12.75 -16.90
C VAL A 399 4.91 11.74 -17.28
N GLN A 400 4.69 10.90 -18.31
CA GLN A 400 5.69 9.92 -18.74
C GLN A 400 6.99 10.59 -19.24
N THR A 401 6.90 11.71 -19.93
CA THR A 401 8.07 12.42 -20.45
C THR A 401 8.94 12.95 -19.29
N SER A 402 8.34 13.55 -18.27
CA SER A 402 9.07 14.04 -17.10
C SER A 402 9.65 12.88 -16.27
N LEU A 403 8.90 11.80 -16.10
CA LEU A 403 9.36 10.60 -15.41
C LEU A 403 10.63 10.03 -16.05
N LEU A 404 10.63 9.84 -17.38
CA LEU A 404 11.79 9.32 -18.12
C LEU A 404 12.99 10.27 -18.04
N THR A 405 12.76 11.58 -18.05
CA THR A 405 13.81 12.59 -17.91
C THR A 405 14.47 12.51 -16.53
N ASN A 406 13.68 12.36 -15.47
CA ASN A 406 14.18 12.25 -14.09
C ASN A 406 14.99 10.96 -13.88
N ILE A 407 14.58 9.84 -14.50
CA ILE A 407 15.35 8.58 -14.44
C ILE A 407 16.72 8.71 -15.12
N GLN A 408 16.81 9.46 -16.23
CA GLN A 408 18.04 9.65 -16.97
C GLN A 408 19.01 10.65 -16.32
N ASN A 409 18.48 11.59 -15.53
CA ASN A 409 19.25 12.63 -14.84
C ASN A 409 18.88 12.64 -13.33
N PRO A 410 19.29 11.60 -12.57
CA PRO A 410 18.94 11.41 -11.15
C PRO A 410 19.61 12.45 -10.24
#